data_0bc661949027299d26d09703f9e5c003
#
_entry.id   0bc661949027299d26d09703f9e5c003
#
_cell.length_a   1.000
_cell.length_b   1.000
_cell.length_c   1.000
_cell.angle_alpha   90.00
_cell.angle_beta   90.00
_cell.angle_gamma   90.00
#
_symmetry.space_group_name_H-M   'P 1'
#
loop_
_entity.id
_entity.type
_entity.pdbx_description
1 polymer ?
#
loop_
_entity_poly.entity_id
_entity_poly.type
_entity_poly.pdbx_seq_one_letter_code
_entity_poly.pdbx_strand_id
1 'polypeptide(L)'
;LLAARKSRRAAAQDLRQKGLDAQQISAALEETYAPDEAGRDPELEAAAALVEGRYRGKLAAGRKDLVVAALARRGFAYPVIKEAIRRVEEDG
;
A
#
# COMPACT_ATOMS: atom_id res chain seq x y z
N LEU A 1 -6.40 -7.54 -8.52
CA LEU A 1 -7.64 -6.95 -8.12
C LEU A 1 -7.40 -5.56 -7.54
N LEU A 2 -8.41 -4.70 -7.65
CA LEU A 2 -8.27 -3.31 -7.22
C LEU A 2 -7.91 -3.18 -5.75
N ALA A 3 -8.47 -4.03 -4.90
CA ALA A 3 -8.21 -3.99 -3.47
C ALA A 3 -6.72 -4.17 -3.15
N ALA A 4 -5.99 -4.92 -3.96
CA ALA A 4 -4.58 -5.18 -3.73
C ALA A 4 -3.69 -3.96 -3.96
N ARG A 5 -4.23 -2.90 -4.57
CA ARG A 5 -3.46 -1.68 -4.83
C ARG A 5 -3.80 -0.53 -3.90
N LYS A 6 -4.62 -0.79 -2.89
CA LYS A 6 -4.98 0.21 -1.90
C LYS A 6 -4.33 -0.12 -0.57
N SER A 7 -4.05 0.91 0.22
CA SER A 7 -3.61 0.70 1.58
C SER A 7 -4.78 0.16 2.41
N ARG A 8 -4.47 -0.44 3.56
CA ARG A 8 -5.48 -0.91 4.48
C ARG A 8 -6.42 0.22 4.90
N ARG A 9 -5.87 1.39 5.17
CA ARG A 9 -6.66 2.54 5.60
C ARG A 9 -7.61 3.00 4.51
N ALA A 10 -7.13 3.06 3.28
CA ALA A 10 -7.98 3.46 2.15
C ALA A 10 -9.09 2.46 1.90
N ALA A 11 -8.78 1.17 1.99
CA ALA A 11 -9.78 0.13 1.83
C ALA A 11 -10.82 0.18 2.94
N ALA A 12 -10.39 0.45 4.18
CA ALA A 12 -11.31 0.58 5.30
C ALA A 12 -12.27 1.76 5.10
N GLN A 13 -11.76 2.87 4.59
CA GLN A 13 -12.62 4.03 4.31
C GLN A 13 -13.66 3.72 3.25
N ASP A 14 -13.25 3.03 2.19
CA ASP A 14 -14.18 2.63 1.15
C ASP A 14 -15.32 1.77 1.71
N LEU A 15 -14.96 0.79 2.52
CA LEU A 15 -15.96 -0.10 3.12
C LEU A 15 -16.88 0.64 4.08
N ARG A 16 -16.33 1.59 4.82
CA ARG A 16 -17.12 2.40 5.73
C ARG A 16 -18.15 3.23 4.97
N GLN A 17 -17.76 3.78 3.83
CA GLN A 17 -18.67 4.53 2.97
C GLN A 17 -19.79 3.65 2.41
N LYS A 18 -19.52 2.36 2.27
CA LYS A 18 -20.53 1.41 1.81
C LYS A 18 -21.46 0.95 2.92
N GLY A 19 -21.28 1.45 4.13
CA GLY A 19 -22.17 1.16 5.24
C GLY A 19 -21.78 -0.02 6.12
N LEU A 20 -20.60 -0.56 5.95
CA LEU A 20 -20.13 -1.66 6.79
C LEU A 20 -19.71 -1.15 8.16
N ASP A 21 -19.96 -1.95 9.19
CA ASP A 21 -19.52 -1.60 10.54
C ASP A 21 -18.05 -2.01 10.75
N ALA A 22 -17.52 -1.65 11.93
CA ALA A 22 -16.10 -1.88 12.23
C ALA A 22 -15.72 -3.35 12.19
N GLN A 23 -16.60 -4.23 12.66
CA GLN A 23 -16.33 -5.67 12.64
C GLN A 23 -16.30 -6.23 11.23
N GLN A 24 -17.23 -5.80 10.40
CA GLN A 24 -17.29 -6.21 9.01
C GLN A 24 -16.07 -5.72 8.24
N ILE A 25 -15.67 -4.48 8.50
CA ILE A 25 -14.48 -3.91 7.86
C ILE A 25 -13.24 -4.69 8.28
N SER A 26 -13.09 -4.97 9.56
CA SER A 26 -11.94 -5.72 10.06
C SER A 26 -11.84 -7.10 9.44
N ALA A 27 -12.97 -7.82 9.37
CA ALA A 27 -13.00 -9.14 8.77
C ALA A 27 -12.64 -9.10 7.29
N ALA A 28 -13.17 -8.12 6.56
CA ALA A 28 -12.88 -7.97 5.13
C ALA A 28 -11.40 -7.65 4.90
N LEU A 29 -10.82 -6.80 5.76
CA LEU A 29 -9.41 -6.44 5.63
C LEU A 29 -8.50 -7.62 5.96
N GLU A 30 -8.83 -8.39 6.97
CA GLU A 30 -8.04 -9.57 7.31
C GLU A 30 -8.03 -10.58 6.17
N GLU A 31 -9.16 -10.75 5.51
CA GLU A 31 -9.25 -11.66 4.38
C GLU A 31 -8.47 -11.16 3.17
N THR A 32 -8.58 -9.85 2.90
CA THR A 32 -7.94 -9.23 1.74
C THR A 32 -6.44 -9.06 1.92
N TYR A 33 -6.00 -8.69 3.11
CA TYR A 33 -4.62 -8.32 3.39
C TYR A 33 -3.87 -9.35 4.24
N ALA A 34 -4.41 -10.54 4.39
CA ALA A 34 -3.68 -11.60 5.08
C ALA A 34 -2.43 -11.97 4.29
N PRO A 35 -1.29 -12.21 4.95
CA PRO A 35 -0.10 -12.67 4.25
C PRO A 35 -0.37 -14.01 3.57
N ASP A 36 0.19 -14.20 2.39
CA ASP A 36 0.02 -15.46 1.69
C ASP A 36 0.98 -16.51 2.27
N GLU A 37 0.98 -17.71 1.67
CA GLU A 37 1.82 -18.80 2.16
C GLU A 37 3.31 -18.49 2.06
N ALA A 38 3.70 -17.60 1.18
CA ALA A 38 5.08 -17.16 1.04
C ALA A 38 5.44 -16.03 2.02
N GLY A 39 4.48 -15.60 2.85
CA GLY A 39 4.71 -14.54 3.82
C GLY A 39 4.70 -13.14 3.24
N ARG A 40 4.14 -12.97 2.05
CA ARG A 40 4.07 -11.64 1.45
C ARG A 40 2.97 -10.82 2.10
N ASP A 41 3.26 -9.54 2.25
CA ASP A 41 2.30 -8.57 2.77
C ASP A 41 1.60 -7.89 1.60
N PRO A 42 0.28 -8.10 1.41
CA PRO A 42 -0.43 -7.48 0.30
C PRO A 42 -0.34 -5.95 0.30
N GLU A 43 -0.29 -5.33 1.47
CA GLU A 43 -0.15 -3.88 1.54
C GLU A 43 1.21 -3.42 1.01
N LEU A 44 2.25 -4.15 1.37
CA LEU A 44 3.60 -3.87 0.87
C LEU A 44 3.67 -4.08 -0.64
N GLU A 45 3.07 -5.15 -1.14
CA GLU A 45 3.03 -5.41 -2.58
C GLU A 45 2.31 -4.28 -3.33
N ALA A 46 1.21 -3.79 -2.77
CA ALA A 46 0.48 -2.69 -3.38
C ALA A 46 1.33 -1.41 -3.41
N ALA A 47 2.01 -1.11 -2.31
CA ALA A 47 2.86 0.07 -2.24
C ALA A 47 4.03 -0.03 -3.21
N ALA A 48 4.68 -1.20 -3.27
CA ALA A 48 5.81 -1.40 -4.18
C ALA A 48 5.37 -1.27 -5.64
N ALA A 49 4.19 -1.80 -5.99
CA ALA A 49 3.66 -1.70 -7.34
C ALA A 49 3.42 -0.24 -7.73
N LEU A 50 2.92 0.58 -6.80
CA LEU A 50 2.72 2.00 -7.06
C LEU A 50 4.03 2.73 -7.24
N VAL A 51 5.02 2.44 -6.40
CA VAL A 51 6.34 3.06 -6.50
C VAL A 51 6.96 2.72 -7.86
N GLU A 52 6.94 1.46 -8.23
CA GLU A 52 7.55 1.02 -9.46
C GLU A 52 6.84 1.55 -10.70
N GLY A 53 5.49 1.54 -10.67
CA GLY A 53 4.72 1.92 -11.84
C GLY A 53 4.49 3.41 -11.99
N ARG A 54 4.32 4.12 -10.88
CA ARG A 54 3.89 5.51 -10.91
C ARG A 54 4.96 6.51 -10.44
N TYR A 55 5.78 6.12 -9.49
CA TYR A 55 6.72 7.04 -8.86
C TYR A 55 8.18 6.75 -9.15
N ARG A 56 8.43 5.82 -10.07
CA ARG A 56 9.81 5.43 -10.40
C ARG A 56 10.64 6.60 -10.91
N GLY A 57 10.03 7.45 -11.74
CA GLY A 57 10.72 8.64 -12.25
C GLY A 57 11.13 9.59 -11.15
N LYS A 58 10.29 9.76 -10.13
CA LYS A 58 10.60 10.62 -9.01
C LYS A 58 11.72 10.05 -8.15
N LEU A 59 11.75 8.73 -7.98
CA LEU A 59 12.84 8.07 -7.28
C LEU A 59 14.16 8.25 -8.01
N ALA A 60 14.14 8.07 -9.31
CA ALA A 60 15.35 8.24 -10.15
C ALA A 60 15.86 9.66 -10.10
N ALA A 61 14.97 10.63 -9.93
CA ALA A 61 15.33 12.04 -9.82
C ALA A 61 15.78 12.44 -8.41
N GLY A 62 15.83 11.49 -7.48
CA GLY A 62 16.22 11.77 -6.10
C GLY A 62 15.13 12.42 -5.26
N ARG A 63 13.87 12.35 -5.71
CA ARG A 63 12.75 12.97 -5.01
C ARG A 63 11.99 11.96 -4.16
N LYS A 64 12.73 11.22 -3.34
CA LYS A 64 12.15 10.23 -2.44
C LYS A 64 11.11 10.85 -1.49
N ASP A 65 11.33 12.08 -1.08
CA ASP A 65 10.41 12.80 -0.22
C ASP A 65 9.02 12.92 -0.83
N LEU A 66 8.95 13.17 -2.12
CA LEU A 66 7.67 13.27 -2.82
C LEU A 66 6.95 11.92 -2.88
N VAL A 67 7.71 10.85 -3.07
CA VAL A 67 7.14 9.51 -3.10
C VAL A 67 6.56 9.14 -1.75
N VAL A 68 7.30 9.42 -0.67
CA VAL A 68 6.81 9.16 0.68
C VAL A 68 5.52 9.94 0.95
N ALA A 69 5.51 11.22 0.61
CA ALA A 69 4.33 12.06 0.83
C ALA A 69 3.13 11.56 0.04
N ALA A 70 3.34 11.13 -1.20
CA ALA A 70 2.25 10.64 -2.03
C ALA A 70 1.64 9.35 -1.47
N LEU A 71 2.47 8.43 -1.03
CA LEU A 71 1.98 7.18 -0.45
C LEU A 71 1.32 7.39 0.90
N ALA A 72 1.87 8.31 1.71
CA ALA A 72 1.26 8.65 2.98
C ALA A 72 -0.16 9.21 2.79
N ARG A 73 -0.35 10.03 1.76
CA ARG A 73 -1.67 10.57 1.45
C ARG A 73 -2.66 9.48 1.03
N ARG A 74 -2.15 8.40 0.47
CA ARG A 74 -2.99 7.25 0.11
C ARG A 74 -3.33 6.38 1.32
N GLY A 75 -2.72 6.65 2.47
CA GLY A 75 -3.01 5.94 3.70
C GLY A 75 -2.05 4.81 4.04
N PHE A 76 -0.96 4.65 3.31
CA PHE A 76 0.05 3.64 3.65
C PHE A 76 0.81 4.05 4.91
N ALA A 77 1.11 3.07 5.76
CA ALA A 77 1.92 3.31 6.94
C ALA A 77 3.38 3.59 6.56
N TYR A 78 4.05 4.44 7.33
CA TYR A 78 5.42 4.84 7.02
C TYR A 78 6.38 3.65 6.87
N PRO A 79 6.37 2.64 7.78
CA PRO A 79 7.25 1.49 7.59
C PRO A 79 7.01 0.75 6.28
N VAL A 80 5.76 0.67 5.84
CA VAL A 80 5.42 0.04 4.57
C VAL A 80 5.98 0.86 3.40
N ILE A 81 5.83 2.18 3.49
CA ILE A 81 6.34 3.08 2.44
C ILE A 81 7.86 2.94 2.31
N LYS A 82 8.57 2.95 3.42
CA LYS A 82 10.03 2.82 3.42
C LYS A 82 10.47 1.49 2.81
N GLU A 83 9.82 0.41 3.19
CA GLU A 83 10.16 -0.91 2.69
C GLU A 83 9.87 -1.03 1.20
N ALA A 84 8.76 -0.46 0.75
CA ALA A 84 8.41 -0.48 -0.67
C ALA A 84 9.44 0.26 -1.51
N ILE A 85 9.87 1.42 -1.05
CA ILE A 85 10.89 2.22 -1.75
C ILE A 85 12.22 1.46 -1.79
N ARG A 86 12.63 0.91 -0.64
CA ARG A 86 13.87 0.14 -0.57
C ARG A 86 13.85 -1.04 -1.53
N ARG A 87 12.73 -1.74 -1.61
CA ARG A 87 12.60 -2.90 -2.48
C ARG A 87 12.75 -2.52 -3.95
N VAL A 88 12.11 -1.43 -4.35
CA VAL A 88 12.21 -0.97 -5.75
C VAL A 88 13.61 -0.50 -6.06
N GLU A 89 14.27 0.19 -5.14
CA GLU A 89 15.65 0.65 -5.33
C GLU A 89 16.62 -0.52 -5.48
N GLU A 90 16.42 -1.58 -4.71
CA GLU A 90 17.27 -2.76 -4.77
C GLU A 90 17.06 -3.54 -6.07
N ASP A 91 15.84 -3.61 -6.55
CA ASP A 91 15.51 -4.33 -7.78
C ASP A 91 15.88 -3.54 -9.04
N GLY A 92 15.96 -2.26 -8.91
CA GLY A 92 16.22 -1.37 -10.02
C GLY A 92 17.63 -0.89 -10.05
#